data_5ed83a7c7e35288adc6680326d1a75d7
#
_entry.id   5ed83a7c7e35288adc6680326d1a75d7
#
_cell.length_a   1.000
_cell.length_b   1.000
_cell.length_c   1.000
_cell.angle_alpha   90.00
_cell.angle_beta   90.00
_cell.angle_gamma   90.00
#
_symmetry.space_group_name_H-M   'P 1'
#
loop_
_entity.id
_entity.type
_entity.pdbx_description
1 polymer ?
#
loop_
_entity_poly.entity_id
_entity_poly.type
_entity_poly.pdbx_seq_one_letter_code
_entity_poly.pdbx_strand_id
1 'polypeptide(L)'
;MKKKDNINIKLFLVPIGLYISLIIGFFNGENLNFGTKPDWYGTNLSTIKAFAENFYETFLTYDNFNHRHSPVYVIFLSLFVKLGVSFEFIRFFHLNLCILLIFFFYKCLKLKFKSIDKNILILLSTVIFLSPTFRSIAIWPESRTIGLIFFTISIYEYLKFCEKKYYSHYFKNIIFLIISSYISPNFSVFILFFYYYYFKHLNIRFII
;
A
#
# COMPACT_ATOMS: atom_id res chain seq x y z
N MET A 1 -33.34 14.63 9.92
CA MET A 1 -33.64 13.57 8.94
C MET A 1 -32.34 13.03 8.37
N LYS A 2 -31.94 11.78 8.63
CA LYS A 2 -30.80 11.13 7.95
C LYS A 2 -31.23 10.86 6.51
N LYS A 3 -30.64 11.56 5.55
CA LYS A 3 -30.81 11.27 4.13
C LYS A 3 -30.39 9.80 3.92
N LYS A 4 -31.32 8.95 3.52
CA LYS A 4 -31.02 7.56 3.18
C LYS A 4 -30.05 7.60 2.01
N ASP A 5 -28.81 7.19 2.25
CA ASP A 5 -27.76 7.15 1.23
C ASP A 5 -28.13 6.04 0.23
N ASN A 6 -28.90 6.37 -0.77
CA ASN A 6 -29.13 5.47 -1.89
C ASN A 6 -27.86 5.33 -2.69
N ILE A 7 -27.16 4.22 -2.51
CA ILE A 7 -26.00 3.87 -3.33
C ILE A 7 -26.53 3.57 -4.73
N ASN A 8 -26.12 4.38 -5.71
CA ASN A 8 -26.52 4.14 -7.09
C ASN A 8 -25.68 2.96 -7.64
N ILE A 9 -26.33 1.81 -7.77
CA ILE A 9 -25.69 0.55 -8.25
C ILE A 9 -24.97 0.76 -9.58
N LYS A 10 -25.47 1.60 -10.48
CA LYS A 10 -24.83 1.90 -11.77
C LYS A 10 -23.43 2.51 -11.62
N LEU A 11 -23.19 3.28 -10.55
CA LEU A 11 -21.88 3.86 -10.28
C LEU A 11 -20.84 2.84 -9.79
N PHE A 12 -21.28 1.70 -9.22
CA PHE A 12 -20.40 0.59 -8.87
C PHE A 12 -19.85 -0.16 -10.10
N LEU A 13 -20.50 -0.06 -11.25
CA LEU A 13 -20.01 -0.68 -12.48
C LEU A 13 -18.65 -0.09 -12.91
N VAL A 14 -18.38 1.18 -12.63
CA VAL A 14 -17.10 1.82 -12.98
C VAL A 14 -15.93 1.21 -12.18
N PRO A 15 -15.94 1.20 -10.83
CA PRO A 15 -14.92 0.49 -10.04
C PRO A 15 -14.72 -0.96 -10.45
N ILE A 16 -15.81 -1.69 -10.68
CA ILE A 16 -15.75 -3.09 -11.11
C ILE A 16 -15.09 -3.21 -12.47
N GLY A 17 -15.50 -2.39 -13.44
CA GLY A 17 -14.90 -2.39 -14.78
C GLY A 17 -13.40 -2.05 -14.75
N LEU A 18 -12.99 -1.09 -13.94
CA LEU A 18 -11.58 -0.74 -13.76
C LEU A 18 -10.79 -1.89 -13.13
N TYR A 19 -11.36 -2.58 -12.13
CA TYR A 19 -10.72 -3.74 -11.53
C TYR A 19 -10.63 -4.91 -12.51
N ILE A 20 -11.69 -5.21 -13.29
CA ILE A 20 -11.66 -6.21 -14.36
C ILE A 20 -10.58 -5.86 -15.37
N SER A 21 -10.46 -4.60 -15.79
CA SER A 21 -9.40 -4.13 -16.66
C SER A 21 -8.00 -4.41 -16.09
N LEU A 22 -7.81 -4.24 -14.77
CA LEU A 22 -6.53 -4.57 -14.11
C LEU A 22 -6.27 -6.09 -14.14
N ILE A 23 -7.29 -6.92 -13.92
CA ILE A 23 -7.17 -8.38 -14.02
C ILE A 23 -6.81 -8.80 -15.47
N ILE A 24 -7.43 -8.20 -16.46
CA ILE A 24 -7.08 -8.43 -17.88
C ILE A 24 -5.61 -8.04 -18.12
N GLY A 25 -5.17 -6.88 -17.60
CA GLY A 25 -3.78 -6.45 -17.67
C GLY A 25 -2.81 -7.44 -17.01
N PHE A 26 -3.20 -8.03 -15.88
CA PHE A 26 -2.43 -9.08 -15.21
C PHE A 26 -2.20 -10.29 -16.10
N PHE A 27 -3.25 -10.84 -16.72
CA PHE A 27 -3.13 -12.01 -17.60
C PHE A 27 -2.33 -11.71 -18.86
N ASN A 28 -2.37 -10.47 -19.36
CA ASN A 28 -1.58 -10.03 -20.50
C ASN A 28 -0.15 -9.58 -20.12
N GLY A 29 0.24 -9.65 -18.85
CA GLY A 29 1.57 -9.25 -18.38
C GLY A 29 1.86 -7.76 -18.60
N GLU A 30 0.83 -6.91 -18.43
CA GLU A 30 0.92 -5.45 -18.61
C GLU A 30 2.09 -4.85 -17.83
N ASN A 31 2.87 -3.98 -18.50
CA ASN A 31 4.02 -3.28 -17.91
C ASN A 31 4.15 -1.89 -18.53
N LEU A 32 3.33 -0.96 -18.06
CA LEU A 32 3.21 0.39 -18.63
C LEU A 32 4.31 1.37 -18.16
N ASN A 33 5.07 1.02 -17.11
CA ASN A 33 6.18 1.83 -16.60
C ASN A 33 7.58 1.29 -16.95
N PHE A 34 7.65 0.24 -17.74
CA PHE A 34 8.86 -0.43 -18.25
C PHE A 34 9.83 -1.00 -17.20
N GLY A 35 9.82 -0.53 -15.95
CA GLY A 35 10.78 -0.93 -14.91
C GLY A 35 10.33 -2.15 -14.09
N THR A 36 9.08 -2.22 -13.67
CA THR A 36 8.64 -3.19 -12.66
C THR A 36 8.71 -4.65 -13.10
N LYS A 37 8.43 -4.96 -14.36
CA LYS A 37 8.54 -6.34 -14.87
C LYS A 37 10.00 -6.81 -14.94
N PRO A 38 10.97 -6.04 -15.48
CA PRO A 38 12.39 -6.37 -15.37
C PRO A 38 12.87 -6.51 -13.93
N ASP A 39 12.48 -5.61 -13.03
CA ASP A 39 12.86 -5.68 -11.61
C ASP A 39 12.32 -6.96 -10.94
N TRP A 40 11.11 -7.38 -11.31
CA TRP A 40 10.52 -8.62 -10.82
C TRP A 40 11.35 -9.85 -11.22
N TYR A 41 11.66 -10.01 -12.49
CA TYR A 41 12.40 -11.17 -12.99
C TYR A 41 13.90 -11.10 -12.70
N GLY A 42 14.48 -9.90 -12.67
CA GLY A 42 15.89 -9.71 -12.40
C GLY A 42 16.23 -9.87 -10.92
N THR A 43 15.78 -8.94 -10.11
CA THR A 43 16.24 -8.83 -8.71
C THR A 43 15.27 -9.46 -7.72
N ASN A 44 13.96 -9.16 -7.83
CA ASN A 44 13.01 -9.58 -6.81
C ASN A 44 12.88 -11.09 -6.71
N LEU A 45 12.73 -11.78 -7.85
CA LEU A 45 12.48 -13.20 -7.90
C LEU A 45 13.70 -14.02 -7.41
N SER A 46 14.91 -13.61 -7.79
CA SER A 46 16.15 -14.25 -7.32
C SER A 46 16.30 -14.13 -5.81
N THR A 47 16.04 -12.95 -5.26
CA THR A 47 16.12 -12.69 -3.81
C THR A 47 15.05 -13.45 -3.04
N ILE A 48 13.81 -13.50 -3.56
CA ILE A 48 12.72 -14.27 -2.94
C ILE A 48 13.09 -15.76 -2.86
N LYS A 49 13.66 -16.33 -3.93
CA LYS A 49 14.12 -17.71 -3.96
C LYS A 49 15.26 -17.95 -2.94
N ALA A 50 16.25 -17.07 -2.93
CA ALA A 50 17.37 -17.17 -1.99
C ALA A 50 16.89 -17.17 -0.52
N PHE A 51 15.97 -16.27 -0.15
CA PHE A 51 15.37 -16.29 1.20
C PHE A 51 14.56 -17.55 1.50
N ALA A 52 13.90 -18.13 0.50
CA ALA A 52 13.14 -19.37 0.68
C ALA A 52 14.09 -20.58 0.91
N GLU A 53 15.26 -20.59 0.26
CA GLU A 53 16.27 -21.65 0.35
C GLU A 53 17.12 -21.52 1.60
N ASN A 54 17.72 -20.35 1.84
CA ASN A 54 18.60 -20.11 2.98
C ASN A 54 18.39 -18.69 3.55
N PHE A 55 17.49 -18.58 4.53
CA PHE A 55 17.13 -17.30 5.13
C PHE A 55 18.32 -16.55 5.75
N TYR A 56 19.13 -17.27 6.55
CA TYR A 56 20.18 -16.63 7.33
C TYR A 56 21.33 -16.09 6.45
N GLU A 57 21.80 -16.90 5.53
CA GLU A 57 22.86 -16.51 4.59
C GLU A 57 22.39 -15.34 3.69
N THR A 58 21.17 -15.45 3.15
CA THR A 58 20.60 -14.40 2.30
C THR A 58 20.43 -13.09 3.05
N PHE A 59 20.06 -13.15 4.33
CA PHE A 59 19.93 -11.96 5.16
C PHE A 59 21.27 -11.27 5.39
N LEU A 60 22.34 -12.03 5.66
CA LEU A 60 23.69 -11.50 5.85
C LEU A 60 24.31 -10.93 4.56
N THR A 61 23.94 -11.50 3.42
CA THR A 61 24.47 -11.11 2.09
C THR A 61 23.47 -10.29 1.26
N TYR A 62 22.46 -9.70 1.91
CA TYR A 62 21.36 -9.01 1.24
C TYR A 62 21.82 -7.90 0.29
N ASP A 63 22.87 -7.18 0.65
CA ASP A 63 23.43 -6.09 -0.16
C ASP A 63 23.95 -6.57 -1.53
N ASN A 64 24.32 -7.85 -1.65
CA ASN A 64 24.77 -8.43 -2.92
C ASN A 64 23.65 -8.51 -3.98
N PHE A 65 22.39 -8.46 -3.57
CA PHE A 65 21.23 -8.46 -4.47
C PHE A 65 20.90 -7.08 -5.06
N ASN A 66 21.62 -6.02 -4.68
CA ASN A 66 21.40 -4.66 -5.14
C ASN A 66 19.96 -4.15 -4.96
N HIS A 67 19.28 -4.63 -3.93
CA HIS A 67 17.93 -4.16 -3.60
C HIS A 67 17.96 -2.74 -3.02
N ARG A 68 17.05 -1.88 -3.53
CA ARG A 68 16.90 -0.49 -3.07
C ARG A 68 15.98 -0.34 -1.86
N HIS A 69 15.28 -1.40 -1.47
CA HIS A 69 14.29 -1.41 -0.40
C HIS A 69 14.70 -2.41 0.69
N SER A 70 14.10 -2.28 1.87
CA SER A 70 14.33 -3.26 2.93
C SER A 70 13.87 -4.67 2.52
N PRO A 71 14.47 -5.72 3.09
CA PRO A 71 14.16 -7.10 2.72
C PRO A 71 12.76 -7.57 3.17
N VAL A 72 12.07 -6.81 4.03
CA VAL A 72 10.82 -7.26 4.69
C VAL A 72 9.81 -7.80 3.72
N TYR A 73 9.58 -7.11 2.60
CA TYR A 73 8.57 -7.54 1.65
C TYR A 73 8.99 -8.79 0.86
N VAL A 74 10.24 -8.87 0.44
CA VAL A 74 10.76 -10.07 -0.25
C VAL A 74 10.81 -11.28 0.68
N ILE A 75 11.14 -11.07 1.97
CA ILE A 75 11.05 -12.11 3.01
C ILE A 75 9.60 -12.59 3.15
N PHE A 76 8.64 -11.67 3.22
CA PHE A 76 7.22 -12.05 3.29
C PHE A 76 6.81 -12.90 2.08
N LEU A 77 7.22 -12.52 0.86
CA LEU A 77 6.91 -13.30 -0.35
C LEU A 77 7.66 -14.65 -0.38
N SER A 78 8.86 -14.74 0.19
CA SER A 78 9.63 -15.99 0.24
C SER A 78 8.94 -17.08 1.08
N LEU A 79 8.11 -16.69 2.08
CA LEU A 79 7.31 -17.65 2.85
C LEU A 79 6.31 -18.40 1.96
N PHE A 80 5.71 -17.72 0.98
CA PHE A 80 4.81 -18.38 0.02
C PHE A 80 5.57 -19.36 -0.86
N VAL A 81 6.78 -18.99 -1.32
CA VAL A 81 7.63 -19.90 -2.12
C VAL A 81 8.03 -21.12 -1.31
N LYS A 82 8.40 -20.94 -0.05
CA LYS A 82 8.72 -22.04 0.88
C LYS A 82 7.55 -23.00 1.10
N LEU A 83 6.33 -22.49 0.98
CA LEU A 83 5.09 -23.29 1.05
C LEU A 83 4.70 -23.92 -0.31
N GLY A 84 5.54 -23.80 -1.34
CA GLY A 84 5.28 -24.36 -2.67
C GLY A 84 4.28 -23.58 -3.51
N VAL A 85 3.96 -22.32 -3.14
CA VAL A 85 3.02 -21.47 -3.89
C VAL A 85 3.69 -20.98 -5.17
N SER A 86 2.96 -21.01 -6.30
CA SER A 86 3.47 -20.55 -7.59
C SER A 86 3.69 -19.03 -7.63
N PHE A 87 4.63 -18.59 -8.47
CA PHE A 87 4.93 -17.15 -8.62
C PHE A 87 3.76 -16.37 -9.22
N GLU A 88 2.97 -17.00 -10.09
CA GLU A 88 1.75 -16.43 -10.65
C GLU A 88 0.72 -16.16 -9.55
N PHE A 89 0.56 -17.10 -8.62
CA PHE A 89 -0.33 -16.90 -7.48
C PHE A 89 0.17 -15.79 -6.56
N ILE A 90 1.48 -15.71 -6.29
CA ILE A 90 2.08 -14.62 -5.49
C ILE A 90 1.80 -13.27 -6.13
N ARG A 91 1.95 -13.15 -7.45
CA ARG A 91 1.61 -11.92 -8.20
C ARG A 91 0.12 -11.61 -8.11
N PHE A 92 -0.74 -12.60 -8.30
CA PHE A 92 -2.19 -12.42 -8.18
C PHE A 92 -2.61 -12.02 -6.77
N PHE A 93 -2.01 -12.63 -5.75
CA PHE A 93 -2.22 -12.24 -4.36
C PHE A 93 -1.81 -10.79 -4.11
N HIS A 94 -0.62 -10.37 -4.60
CA HIS A 94 -0.16 -8.99 -4.49
C HIS A 94 -1.11 -8.00 -5.17
N LEU A 95 -1.58 -8.31 -6.38
CA LEU A 95 -2.57 -7.49 -7.08
C LEU A 95 -3.83 -7.28 -6.23
N ASN A 96 -4.31 -8.33 -5.57
CA ASN A 96 -5.48 -8.22 -4.69
C ASN A 96 -5.19 -7.42 -3.41
N LEU A 97 -3.98 -7.51 -2.84
CA LEU A 97 -3.56 -6.63 -1.74
C LEU A 97 -3.65 -5.15 -2.11
N CYS A 98 -3.40 -4.80 -3.36
CA CYS A 98 -3.47 -3.41 -3.83
C CYS A 98 -4.89 -2.82 -3.73
N ILE A 99 -5.94 -3.63 -3.64
CA ILE A 99 -7.31 -3.17 -3.38
C ILE A 99 -7.41 -2.48 -2.02
N LEU A 100 -6.59 -2.91 -1.04
CA LEU A 100 -6.56 -2.28 0.28
C LEU A 100 -6.17 -0.80 0.19
N LEU A 101 -5.31 -0.41 -0.76
CA LEU A 101 -4.99 0.98 -0.99
C LEU A 101 -6.24 1.79 -1.32
N ILE A 102 -7.07 1.31 -2.24
CA ILE A 102 -8.31 1.99 -2.66
C ILE A 102 -9.28 2.07 -1.49
N PHE A 103 -9.44 0.98 -0.75
CA PHE A 103 -10.29 0.93 0.42
C PHE A 103 -9.89 1.97 1.48
N PHE A 104 -8.61 2.03 1.85
CA PHE A 104 -8.13 3.00 2.84
C PHE A 104 -8.13 4.42 2.30
N PHE A 105 -7.82 4.62 1.02
CA PHE A 105 -7.92 5.92 0.37
C PHE A 105 -9.37 6.44 0.38
N TYR A 106 -10.35 5.59 0.03
CA TYR A 106 -11.76 5.93 0.21
C TYR A 106 -12.11 6.32 1.65
N LYS A 107 -11.59 5.58 2.64
CA LYS A 107 -11.80 5.91 4.06
C LYS A 107 -11.22 7.27 4.43
N CYS A 108 -10.05 7.62 3.91
CA CYS A 108 -9.44 8.95 4.09
C CYS A 108 -10.30 10.04 3.48
N LEU A 109 -10.74 9.87 2.23
CA LEU A 109 -11.61 10.82 1.54
C LEU A 109 -12.92 11.04 2.31
N LYS A 110 -13.53 9.97 2.79
CA LYS A 110 -14.79 10.04 3.56
C LYS A 110 -14.64 10.80 4.88
N LEU A 111 -13.51 10.67 5.57
CA LEU A 111 -13.24 11.43 6.80
C LEU A 111 -12.98 12.90 6.49
N LYS A 112 -12.28 13.20 5.41
CA LYS A 112 -11.87 14.56 5.05
C LYS A 112 -13.02 15.35 4.40
N PHE A 113 -13.80 14.71 3.54
CA PHE A 113 -14.82 15.36 2.71
C PHE A 113 -16.23 14.88 3.07
N LYS A 114 -16.70 15.27 4.27
CA LYS A 114 -17.97 14.80 4.85
C LYS A 114 -19.22 15.24 4.08
N SER A 115 -19.14 16.35 3.33
CA SER A 115 -20.23 16.92 2.56
C SER A 115 -20.36 16.36 1.14
N ILE A 116 -19.32 15.66 0.66
CA ILE A 116 -19.31 15.11 -0.70
C ILE A 116 -20.08 13.78 -0.73
N ASP A 117 -20.83 13.58 -1.81
CA ASP A 117 -21.59 12.36 -2.06
C ASP A 117 -20.67 11.14 -2.06
N LYS A 118 -21.13 10.04 -1.44
CA LYS A 118 -20.35 8.79 -1.31
C LYS A 118 -19.96 8.19 -2.66
N ASN A 119 -20.84 8.32 -3.66
CA ASN A 119 -20.58 7.76 -4.98
C ASN A 119 -19.42 8.49 -5.66
N ILE A 120 -19.33 9.82 -5.48
CA ILE A 120 -18.18 10.61 -5.97
C ILE A 120 -16.90 10.18 -5.26
N LEU A 121 -16.94 9.96 -3.94
CA LEU A 121 -15.76 9.51 -3.19
C LEU A 121 -15.29 8.11 -3.61
N ILE A 122 -16.21 7.21 -3.95
CA ILE A 122 -15.90 5.89 -4.49
C ILE A 122 -15.20 6.05 -5.86
N LEU A 123 -15.77 6.84 -6.76
CA LEU A 123 -15.15 7.10 -8.06
C LEU A 123 -13.75 7.70 -7.91
N LEU A 124 -13.60 8.74 -7.07
CA LEU A 124 -12.30 9.36 -6.82
C LEU A 124 -11.28 8.37 -6.26
N SER A 125 -11.69 7.46 -5.37
CA SER A 125 -10.78 6.46 -4.82
C SER A 125 -10.31 5.44 -5.86
N THR A 126 -11.10 5.18 -6.89
CA THR A 126 -10.79 4.20 -7.94
C THR A 126 -10.04 4.77 -9.14
N VAL A 127 -9.92 6.10 -9.25
CA VAL A 127 -9.13 6.76 -10.32
C VAL A 127 -7.68 6.25 -10.38
N ILE A 128 -7.12 5.80 -9.25
CA ILE A 128 -5.78 5.23 -9.19
C ILE A 128 -5.58 4.03 -10.14
N PHE A 129 -6.65 3.28 -10.44
CA PHE A 129 -6.61 2.18 -11.44
C PHE A 129 -6.30 2.65 -12.87
N LEU A 130 -6.44 3.94 -13.15
CA LEU A 130 -6.09 4.53 -14.45
C LEU A 130 -4.60 4.91 -14.52
N SER A 131 -3.89 4.94 -13.38
CA SER A 131 -2.47 5.26 -13.36
C SER A 131 -1.64 4.13 -13.97
N PRO A 132 -0.87 4.38 -15.04
CA PRO A 132 0.00 3.37 -15.64
C PRO A 132 1.01 2.81 -14.64
N THR A 133 1.59 3.67 -13.81
CA THR A 133 2.53 3.27 -12.75
C THR A 133 1.87 2.38 -11.72
N PHE A 134 0.68 2.76 -11.22
CA PHE A 134 -0.03 1.92 -10.26
C PHE A 134 -0.38 0.55 -10.85
N ARG A 135 -0.87 0.49 -12.08
CA ARG A 135 -1.20 -0.77 -12.74
C ARG A 135 0.02 -1.68 -12.83
N SER A 136 1.15 -1.15 -13.25
CA SER A 136 2.39 -1.92 -13.35
C SER A 136 2.87 -2.45 -11.99
N ILE A 137 2.91 -1.60 -10.94
CA ILE A 137 3.35 -2.02 -9.60
C ILE A 137 2.32 -2.89 -8.86
N ALA A 138 1.07 -2.91 -9.29
CA ALA A 138 0.05 -3.83 -8.79
C ALA A 138 0.16 -5.23 -9.42
N ILE A 139 0.53 -5.31 -10.70
CA ILE A 139 0.69 -6.56 -11.46
C ILE A 139 2.03 -7.23 -11.15
N TRP A 140 3.08 -6.44 -10.97
CA TRP A 140 4.43 -6.90 -10.67
C TRP A 140 4.79 -6.50 -9.24
N PRO A 141 4.88 -7.48 -8.29
CA PRO A 141 5.05 -7.20 -6.88
C PRO A 141 6.24 -6.30 -6.59
N GLU A 142 5.97 -5.19 -5.91
CA GLU A 142 6.97 -4.22 -5.53
C GLU A 142 6.74 -3.69 -4.10
N SER A 143 7.82 -3.52 -3.34
CA SER A 143 7.80 -3.03 -1.96
C SER A 143 7.10 -1.67 -1.82
N ARG A 144 7.27 -0.78 -2.81
CA ARG A 144 6.65 0.56 -2.80
C ARG A 144 5.14 0.52 -2.67
N THR A 145 4.49 -0.45 -3.30
CA THR A 145 3.01 -0.56 -3.23
C THR A 145 2.56 -0.91 -1.81
N ILE A 146 3.25 -1.85 -1.17
CA ILE A 146 2.94 -2.24 0.21
C ILE A 146 3.26 -1.08 1.17
N GLY A 147 4.39 -0.39 0.97
CA GLY A 147 4.70 0.84 1.71
C GLY A 147 3.60 1.88 1.58
N LEU A 148 3.07 2.10 0.37
CA LEU A 148 1.99 3.05 0.11
C LEU A 148 0.67 2.64 0.80
N ILE A 149 0.36 1.35 0.88
CA ILE A 149 -0.80 0.86 1.63
C ILE A 149 -0.67 1.24 3.10
N PHE A 150 0.45 0.89 3.75
CA PHE A 150 0.68 1.23 5.16
C PHE A 150 0.73 2.74 5.39
N PHE A 151 1.29 3.50 4.47
CA PHE A 151 1.27 4.95 4.52
C PHE A 151 -0.17 5.50 4.47
N THR A 152 -1.01 4.96 3.60
CA THR A 152 -2.42 5.38 3.50
C THR A 152 -3.21 5.01 4.77
N ILE A 153 -2.91 3.87 5.39
CA ILE A 153 -3.46 3.50 6.71
C ILE A 153 -3.00 4.50 7.79
N SER A 154 -1.73 4.88 7.76
CA SER A 154 -1.19 5.92 8.64
C SER A 154 -1.96 7.24 8.51
N ILE A 155 -2.17 7.73 7.28
CA ILE A 155 -2.99 8.93 7.02
C ILE A 155 -4.42 8.76 7.55
N TYR A 156 -5.03 7.60 7.36
CA TYR A 156 -6.37 7.31 7.87
C TYR A 156 -6.44 7.43 9.41
N GLU A 157 -5.47 6.86 10.12
CA GLU A 157 -5.41 6.96 11.58
C GLU A 157 -5.12 8.40 12.05
N TYR A 158 -4.28 9.14 11.32
CA TYR A 158 -4.07 10.57 11.56
C TYR A 158 -5.37 11.37 11.43
N LEU A 159 -6.15 11.15 10.37
CA LEU A 159 -7.42 11.84 10.17
C LEU A 159 -8.43 11.50 11.28
N LYS A 160 -8.46 10.26 11.74
CA LYS A 160 -9.25 9.84 12.90
C LYS A 160 -8.80 10.53 14.18
N PHE A 161 -7.49 10.66 14.40
CA PHE A 161 -6.97 11.42 15.54
C PHE A 161 -7.40 12.89 15.47
N CYS A 162 -7.34 13.51 14.29
CA CYS A 162 -7.80 14.89 14.11
C CYS A 162 -9.28 15.07 14.49
N GLU A 163 -10.12 14.05 14.20
CA GLU A 163 -11.55 14.08 14.46
C GLU A 163 -11.89 13.76 15.93
N LYS A 164 -11.31 12.68 16.47
CA LYS A 164 -11.71 12.10 17.78
C LYS A 164 -10.78 12.41 18.92
N LYS A 165 -9.55 12.83 18.63
CA LYS A 165 -8.48 13.11 19.63
C LYS A 165 -8.11 11.92 20.53
N TYR A 166 -8.37 10.67 20.10
CA TYR A 166 -8.00 9.47 20.87
C TYR A 166 -6.53 9.12 20.64
N TYR A 167 -5.75 8.98 21.71
CA TYR A 167 -4.33 8.62 21.65
C TYR A 167 -4.06 7.30 20.93
N SER A 168 -5.01 6.36 20.94
CA SER A 168 -4.87 5.11 20.20
C SER A 168 -4.70 5.33 18.69
N HIS A 169 -5.34 6.36 18.11
CA HIS A 169 -5.16 6.71 16.70
C HIS A 169 -3.81 7.36 16.43
N TYR A 170 -3.30 8.16 17.38
CA TYR A 170 -1.94 8.70 17.33
C TYR A 170 -0.89 7.58 17.27
N PHE A 171 -0.93 6.63 18.21
CA PHE A 171 0.00 5.51 18.21
C PHE A 171 -0.08 4.66 16.94
N LYS A 172 -1.30 4.36 16.46
CA LYS A 172 -1.49 3.62 15.21
C LYS A 172 -0.92 4.37 14.00
N ASN A 173 -1.11 5.70 13.94
CA ASN A 173 -0.51 6.50 12.87
C ASN A 173 1.01 6.33 12.85
N ILE A 174 1.67 6.48 14.01
CA ILE A 174 3.13 6.33 14.10
C ILE A 174 3.58 4.92 13.72
N ILE A 175 2.92 3.87 14.25
CA ILE A 175 3.27 2.49 13.96
C ILE A 175 3.18 2.22 12.45
N PHE A 176 2.08 2.59 11.80
CA PHE A 176 1.91 2.36 10.36
C PHE A 176 2.86 3.22 9.53
N LEU A 177 3.23 4.41 9.99
CA LEU A 177 4.24 5.24 9.34
C LEU A 177 5.64 4.60 9.43
N ILE A 178 6.02 4.06 10.58
CA ILE A 178 7.28 3.33 10.77
C ILE A 178 7.33 2.11 9.83
N ILE A 179 6.27 1.29 9.82
CA ILE A 179 6.18 0.13 8.93
C ILE A 179 6.30 0.55 7.46
N SER A 180 5.57 1.58 7.05
CA SER A 180 5.62 2.13 5.69
C SER A 180 7.02 2.59 5.31
N SER A 181 7.67 3.37 6.18
CA SER A 181 9.01 3.92 5.96
C SER A 181 10.08 2.82 5.93
N TYR A 182 9.91 1.77 6.74
CA TYR A 182 10.82 0.64 6.74
C TYR A 182 10.69 -0.21 5.46
N ILE A 183 9.47 -0.47 4.99
CA ILE A 183 9.23 -1.20 3.73
C ILE A 183 9.70 -0.38 2.53
N SER A 184 9.42 0.93 2.51
CA SER A 184 9.81 1.84 1.44
C SER A 184 10.27 3.19 2.01
N PRO A 185 11.58 3.47 1.98
CA PRO A 185 12.17 4.68 2.58
C PRO A 185 11.60 6.00 2.06
N ASN A 186 10.97 5.99 0.89
CA ASN A 186 10.34 7.18 0.30
C ASN A 186 9.28 7.82 1.22
N PHE A 187 8.69 7.05 2.15
CA PHE A 187 7.67 7.55 3.06
C PHE A 187 8.25 8.13 4.35
N SER A 188 9.55 7.98 4.61
CA SER A 188 10.20 8.48 5.84
C SER A 188 10.15 10.01 5.94
N VAL A 189 10.14 10.74 4.83
CA VAL A 189 10.04 12.20 4.80
C VAL A 189 8.80 12.72 5.54
N PHE A 190 7.72 11.95 5.56
CA PHE A 190 6.47 12.32 6.24
C PHE A 190 6.56 12.24 7.76
N ILE A 191 7.62 11.63 8.32
CA ILE A 191 7.90 11.64 9.77
C ILE A 191 8.02 13.09 10.24
N LEU A 192 8.68 13.96 9.46
CA LEU A 192 8.85 15.38 9.81
C LEU A 192 7.50 16.10 9.91
N PHE A 193 6.58 15.82 8.98
CA PHE A 193 5.24 16.41 9.01
C PHE A 193 4.46 15.99 10.25
N PHE A 194 4.41 14.69 10.56
CA PHE A 194 3.67 14.20 11.71
C PHE A 194 4.32 14.60 13.02
N TYR A 195 5.66 14.59 13.10
CA TYR A 195 6.39 15.09 14.25
C TYR A 195 6.03 16.55 14.56
N TYR A 196 6.12 17.44 13.55
CA TYR A 196 5.76 18.85 13.68
C TYR A 196 4.30 19.02 14.12
N TYR A 197 3.38 18.28 13.49
CA TYR A 197 1.96 18.35 13.82
C TYR A 197 1.70 17.95 15.27
N TYR A 198 2.24 16.84 15.71
CA TYR A 198 2.03 16.34 17.06
C TYR A 198 2.75 17.18 18.13
N PHE A 199 3.96 17.66 17.83
CA PHE A 199 4.66 18.60 18.71
C PHE A 199 3.85 19.86 18.99
N LYS A 200 3.16 20.38 17.95
CA LYS A 200 2.32 21.58 18.07
C LYS A 200 0.99 21.32 18.82
N HIS A 201 0.40 20.13 18.66
CA HIS A 201 -0.97 19.86 19.11
C HIS A 201 -1.08 18.94 20.33
N LEU A 202 -0.06 18.15 20.60
CA LEU A 202 0.08 17.44 21.86
C LEU A 202 1.03 18.29 22.72
N ASN A 203 0.59 18.78 23.86
CA ASN A 203 1.47 19.42 24.83
C ASN A 203 2.52 18.40 25.32
N ILE A 204 3.51 18.09 24.49
CA ILE A 204 4.57 17.11 24.75
C ILE A 204 5.59 17.67 25.77
N ARG A 205 5.12 18.30 26.83
CA ARG A 205 5.97 18.62 28.00
C ARG A 205 6.29 17.37 28.83
N PHE A 206 5.83 16.19 28.43
CA PHE A 206 5.93 14.94 29.21
C PHE A 206 6.72 13.81 28.54
N ILE A 207 7.47 14.06 27.46
CA ILE A 207 8.24 13.01 26.77
C ILE A 207 9.73 13.44 26.62
N ILE A 208 10.26 14.09 27.60
CA ILE A 208 11.72 14.25 27.78
C ILE A 208 12.05 13.85 29.21
#